data_a8f4f657138738df2727514c80c296ca
#
_entry.id   a8f4f657138738df2727514c80c296ca
#
_cell.length_a   1.000
_cell.length_b   1.000
_cell.length_c   1.000
_cell.angle_alpha   90.00
_cell.angle_beta   90.00
_cell.angle_gamma   90.00
#
_symmetry.space_group_name_H-M   'P 1'
#
loop_
_entity.id
_entity.type
_entity.pdbx_description
1 polymer ?
#
loop_
_entity_poly.entity_id
_entity_poly.type
_entity_poly.pdbx_seq_one_letter_code
_entity_poly.pdbx_strand_id
1 'polypeptide(L)'
;MTDEQMPSLADLMDGDEEGLSDVDYVAARVAEATTPGFHSGFMCLVGRPNAGKSTLTNALVGSKIAISSSKPQTTRHVIRGVVSTAQAQLVLIDTPGLHKPRTLLGERLNDLVFDTWSQVDVIGVCLPSNQRIGPGDTYLVSQIAELAHRPRLIALATKSDLVSSGRMAEHLASITELEQQTGVTFAEIVPCSALE
;
A
#
# COMPACT_ATOMS: atom_id res chain seq x y z
N MET A 1 43.94 -2.10 -16.32
CA MET A 1 42.57 -1.66 -16.01
C MET A 1 42.02 -2.70 -15.07
N THR A 2 42.07 -2.43 -13.78
CA THR A 2 41.68 -3.33 -12.70
C THR A 2 40.17 -3.30 -12.60
N ASP A 3 39.58 -4.49 -12.74
CA ASP A 3 38.16 -4.77 -12.53
C ASP A 3 37.92 -4.60 -11.02
N GLU A 4 37.47 -3.44 -10.60
CA GLU A 4 37.01 -3.20 -9.23
C GLU A 4 35.64 -3.85 -9.10
N GLN A 5 35.64 -5.06 -8.59
CA GLN A 5 34.45 -5.82 -8.25
C GLN A 5 33.72 -5.09 -7.10
N MET A 6 32.54 -4.55 -7.38
CA MET A 6 31.70 -3.93 -6.34
C MET A 6 31.42 -4.96 -5.22
N PRO A 7 31.49 -4.53 -3.94
CA PRO A 7 31.23 -5.43 -2.82
C PRO A 7 29.81 -5.99 -2.88
N SER A 8 29.64 -7.24 -2.51
CA SER A 8 28.32 -7.88 -2.43
C SER A 8 27.50 -7.29 -1.27
N LEU A 9 26.18 -7.37 -1.36
CA LEU A 9 25.27 -6.91 -0.29
C LEU A 9 25.59 -7.59 1.05
N ALA A 10 26.08 -8.83 1.04
CA ALA A 10 26.53 -9.56 2.24
C ALA A 10 27.75 -8.91 2.88
N ASP A 11 28.69 -8.40 2.07
CA ASP A 11 29.92 -7.73 2.55
C ASP A 11 29.61 -6.38 3.17
N LEU A 12 28.48 -5.74 2.79
CA LEU A 12 28.01 -4.47 3.34
C LEU A 12 27.17 -4.64 4.63
N MET A 13 26.64 -5.83 4.89
CA MET A 13 25.80 -6.11 6.07
C MET A 13 26.59 -6.64 7.28
N ASP A 14 27.85 -7.06 7.11
CA ASP A 14 28.72 -7.54 8.20
C ASP A 14 29.55 -6.41 8.88
N GLY A 15 29.42 -5.16 8.41
CA GLY A 15 29.98 -3.98 9.06
C GLY A 15 28.96 -3.36 10.02
N ASP A 16 29.43 -3.04 11.21
CA ASP A 16 28.71 -2.38 12.31
C ASP A 16 27.73 -1.31 11.81
N GLU A 17 26.49 -1.30 12.35
CA GLU A 17 25.33 -0.47 11.93
C GLU A 17 25.57 1.07 11.97
N GLU A 18 26.77 1.53 12.28
CA GLU A 18 27.08 2.96 12.43
C GLU A 18 27.71 3.64 11.18
N GLY A 19 27.84 2.98 10.03
CA GLY A 19 28.73 3.47 8.97
C GLY A 19 28.17 3.73 7.57
N LEU A 20 26.98 3.27 7.21
CA LEU A 20 26.43 3.54 5.88
C LEU A 20 25.80 4.93 5.81
N SER A 21 26.33 5.80 4.95
CA SER A 21 25.69 7.09 4.66
C SER A 21 24.34 6.85 3.99
N ASP A 22 23.40 7.79 4.16
CA ASP A 22 22.09 7.74 3.45
C ASP A 22 22.28 7.55 1.92
N VAL A 23 23.42 7.98 1.40
CA VAL A 23 23.80 7.87 -0.02
C VAL A 23 24.15 6.42 -0.39
N ASP A 24 24.91 5.72 0.46
CA ASP A 24 25.32 4.33 0.22
C ASP A 24 24.11 3.39 0.31
N TYR A 25 23.19 3.66 1.27
CA TYR A 25 21.92 2.94 1.36
C TYR A 25 21.07 3.13 0.10
N VAL A 26 20.92 4.37 -0.37
CA VAL A 26 20.18 4.67 -1.60
C VAL A 26 20.87 4.04 -2.82
N ALA A 27 22.19 4.09 -2.91
CA ALA A 27 22.95 3.50 -4.01
C ALA A 27 22.79 1.97 -4.07
N ALA A 28 22.84 1.28 -2.93
CA ALA A 28 22.60 -0.16 -2.85
C ALA A 28 21.18 -0.52 -3.31
N ARG A 29 20.17 0.28 -2.92
CA ARG A 29 18.78 0.08 -3.34
C ARG A 29 18.55 0.37 -4.82
N VAL A 30 19.24 1.37 -5.37
CA VAL A 30 19.20 1.65 -6.81
C VAL A 30 19.85 0.51 -7.60
N ALA A 31 20.94 -0.07 -7.10
CA ALA A 31 21.59 -1.21 -7.72
C ALA A 31 20.68 -2.47 -7.72
N GLU A 32 19.94 -2.74 -6.64
CA GLU A 32 18.93 -3.79 -6.60
C GLU A 32 17.81 -3.54 -7.62
N ALA A 33 17.32 -2.29 -7.73
CA ALA A 33 16.27 -1.92 -8.65
C ALA A 33 16.67 -1.98 -10.14
N THR A 34 17.96 -2.05 -10.44
CA THR A 34 18.48 -2.23 -11.81
C THR A 34 18.66 -3.70 -12.21
N THR A 35 18.39 -4.65 -11.30
CA THR A 35 18.44 -6.08 -11.63
C THR A 35 17.36 -6.42 -12.67
N PRO A 36 17.70 -7.10 -13.78
CA PRO A 36 16.69 -7.50 -14.76
C PRO A 36 15.55 -8.29 -14.13
N GLY A 37 14.30 -7.84 -14.33
CA GLY A 37 13.12 -8.45 -13.72
C GLY A 37 12.78 -7.96 -12.31
N PHE A 38 13.50 -6.97 -11.78
CA PHE A 38 13.12 -6.33 -10.51
C PHE A 38 11.96 -5.34 -10.73
N HIS A 39 10.95 -5.42 -9.87
CA HIS A 39 9.77 -4.56 -9.93
C HIS A 39 9.68 -3.67 -8.69
N SER A 40 9.40 -2.39 -8.89
CA SER A 40 9.14 -1.47 -7.78
C SER A 40 7.89 -0.64 -8.04
N GLY A 41 7.22 -0.24 -6.96
CA GLY A 41 6.01 0.59 -7.09
C GLY A 41 5.52 1.14 -5.76
N PHE A 42 4.65 2.12 -5.89
CA PHE A 42 3.98 2.78 -4.77
C PHE A 42 2.58 2.20 -4.58
N MET A 43 2.21 1.94 -3.34
CA MET A 43 0.88 1.46 -2.98
C MET A 43 0.32 2.26 -1.80
N CYS A 44 -0.96 2.55 -1.85
CA CYS A 44 -1.69 3.02 -0.67
C CYS A 44 -2.83 2.06 -0.31
N LEU A 45 -3.14 1.98 0.99
CA LEU A 45 -4.27 1.22 1.51
C LEU A 45 -5.41 2.16 1.84
N VAL A 46 -6.57 1.89 1.27
CA VAL A 46 -7.79 2.67 1.48
C VAL A 46 -8.89 1.80 2.08
N GLY A 47 -9.87 2.40 2.71
CA GLY A 47 -10.99 1.67 3.33
C GLY A 47 -11.54 2.44 4.52
N ARG A 48 -12.71 2.03 4.99
CA ARG A 48 -13.38 2.63 6.16
C ARG A 48 -12.50 2.62 7.42
N PRO A 49 -12.81 3.40 8.44
CA PRO A 49 -12.21 3.23 9.76
C PRO A 49 -12.34 1.77 10.23
N ASN A 50 -11.30 1.26 10.88
CA ASN A 50 -11.22 -0.13 11.39
C ASN A 50 -11.29 -1.24 10.31
N ALA A 51 -11.09 -0.92 9.04
CA ALA A 51 -10.99 -1.92 7.95
C ALA A 51 -9.70 -2.76 8.00
N GLY A 52 -8.80 -2.49 8.94
CA GLY A 52 -7.55 -3.24 9.11
C GLY A 52 -6.34 -2.63 8.40
N LYS A 53 -6.46 -1.44 7.78
CA LYS A 53 -5.36 -0.77 7.04
C LYS A 53 -4.06 -0.71 7.83
N SER A 54 -4.06 -0.07 9.00
CA SER A 54 -2.85 0.10 9.81
C SER A 54 -2.27 -1.21 10.30
N THR A 55 -3.13 -2.18 10.66
CA THR A 55 -2.69 -3.52 11.09
C THR A 55 -2.04 -4.26 9.93
N LEU A 56 -2.64 -4.20 8.74
CA LEU A 56 -2.09 -4.82 7.53
C LEU A 56 -0.80 -4.12 7.10
N THR A 57 -0.74 -2.78 7.13
CA THR A 57 0.50 -2.04 6.88
C THR A 57 1.61 -2.51 7.82
N ASN A 58 1.34 -2.58 9.12
CA ASN A 58 2.31 -3.03 10.10
C ASN A 58 2.74 -4.48 9.88
N ALA A 59 1.83 -5.36 9.50
CA ALA A 59 2.17 -6.75 9.18
C ALA A 59 3.03 -6.87 7.93
N LEU A 60 2.74 -6.09 6.88
CA LEU A 60 3.51 -6.07 5.64
C LEU A 60 4.91 -5.48 5.84
N VAL A 61 5.02 -4.41 6.61
CA VAL A 61 6.30 -3.75 6.93
C VAL A 61 7.04 -4.54 8.02
N GLY A 62 6.31 -5.34 8.80
CA GLY A 62 6.71 -6.02 10.02
C GLY A 62 8.09 -6.63 10.02
N SER A 63 8.89 -6.31 10.97
CA SER A 63 10.25 -6.78 11.30
C SER A 63 11.39 -6.46 10.33
N LYS A 64 11.17 -5.96 9.13
CA LYS A 64 12.24 -5.54 8.22
C LYS A 64 12.00 -4.13 7.69
N ILE A 65 12.48 -3.17 8.46
CA ILE A 65 12.79 -1.79 8.07
C ILE A 65 11.57 -0.87 7.92
N ALA A 66 11.07 -0.37 9.05
CA ALA A 66 10.33 0.87 9.09
C ALA A 66 11.30 2.04 8.97
N ILE A 67 11.46 2.64 7.80
CA ILE A 67 12.02 3.99 7.72
C ILE A 67 10.88 4.94 8.03
N SER A 68 10.67 5.20 9.30
CA SER A 68 9.86 6.33 9.76
C SER A 68 10.72 7.58 9.64
N SER A 69 10.73 8.21 8.47
CA SER A 69 11.35 9.54 8.32
C SER A 69 10.40 10.58 8.91
N SER A 70 10.72 11.07 10.10
CA SER A 70 10.06 12.19 10.76
C SER A 70 10.58 13.57 10.28
N LYS A 71 11.38 13.61 9.23
CA LYS A 71 11.87 14.89 8.69
C LYS A 71 10.88 15.48 7.69
N PRO A 72 10.38 16.70 7.91
CA PRO A 72 9.55 17.41 6.94
C PRO A 72 10.46 17.90 5.80
N GLN A 73 10.69 17.07 4.80
CA GLN A 73 11.38 17.49 3.59
C GLN A 73 10.60 17.02 2.36
N THR A 74 9.98 17.99 1.68
CA THR A 74 9.63 18.03 0.24
C THR A 74 8.86 16.85 -0.38
N THR A 75 8.65 15.74 0.28
CA THR A 75 7.75 14.69 -0.17
C THR A 75 6.33 14.99 0.33
N ARG A 76 5.41 15.23 -0.60
CA ARG A 76 3.99 15.47 -0.31
C ARG A 76 3.29 14.25 0.33
N HIS A 77 3.97 13.11 0.40
CA HIS A 77 3.43 11.83 0.86
C HIS A 77 4.22 11.32 2.08
N VAL A 78 3.50 10.83 3.06
CA VAL A 78 4.11 10.17 4.22
C VAL A 78 4.35 8.70 3.89
N ILE A 79 5.61 8.31 3.70
CA ILE A 79 5.99 6.91 3.52
C ILE A 79 5.79 6.20 4.87
N ARG A 80 4.99 5.13 4.88
CA ARG A 80 4.74 4.29 6.07
C ARG A 80 5.72 3.15 6.20
N GLY A 81 6.21 2.65 5.08
CA GLY A 81 7.18 1.58 5.08
C GLY A 81 7.54 1.12 3.69
N VAL A 82 8.60 0.32 3.63
CA VAL A 82 9.08 -0.30 2.40
C VAL A 82 9.14 -1.80 2.63
N VAL A 83 8.49 -2.56 1.78
CA VAL A 83 8.56 -4.03 1.75
C VAL A 83 9.46 -4.42 0.60
N SER A 84 10.51 -5.19 0.88
CA SER A 84 11.46 -5.63 -0.14
C SER A 84 11.58 -7.14 -0.16
N THR A 85 11.61 -7.67 -1.37
CA THR A 85 11.91 -9.07 -1.67
C THR A 85 13.07 -9.12 -2.67
N ALA A 86 13.59 -10.30 -2.96
CA ALA A 86 14.64 -10.45 -3.97
C ALA A 86 14.26 -9.97 -5.39
N GLN A 87 12.97 -9.84 -5.67
CA GLN A 87 12.46 -9.53 -7.01
C GLN A 87 11.59 -8.27 -7.07
N ALA A 88 11.22 -7.71 -5.91
CA ALA A 88 10.32 -6.57 -5.88
C ALA A 88 10.48 -5.69 -4.64
N GLN A 89 10.15 -4.42 -4.80
CA GLN A 89 10.07 -3.45 -3.72
C GLN A 89 8.73 -2.71 -3.77
N LEU A 90 8.02 -2.70 -2.67
CA LEU A 90 6.75 -2.01 -2.50
C LEU A 90 6.89 -0.89 -1.47
N VAL A 91 6.66 0.34 -1.89
CA VAL A 91 6.64 1.51 -1.01
C VAL A 91 5.20 1.79 -0.58
N LEU A 92 4.92 1.64 0.71
CA LEU A 92 3.61 1.92 1.28
C LEU A 92 3.49 3.40 1.68
N ILE A 93 2.49 4.07 1.09
CA ILE A 93 2.18 5.48 1.35
C ILE A 93 0.96 5.56 2.27
N ASP A 94 1.05 6.42 3.29
CA ASP A 94 -0.10 6.74 4.13
C ASP A 94 -1.05 7.70 3.41
N THR A 95 -2.32 7.38 3.47
CA THR A 95 -3.37 8.29 3.00
C THR A 95 -4.26 8.68 4.17
N PRO A 96 -4.55 9.97 4.34
CA PRO A 96 -5.63 10.39 5.23
C PRO A 96 -6.94 9.65 4.85
N GLY A 97 -7.75 9.34 5.85
CA GLY A 97 -9.06 8.73 5.58
C GLY A 97 -9.96 9.67 4.79
N LEU A 98 -10.57 9.18 3.70
CA LEU A 98 -11.59 9.92 2.97
C LEU A 98 -12.83 10.08 3.86
N HIS A 99 -13.31 11.30 4.02
CA HIS A 99 -14.52 11.62 4.76
C HIS A 99 -15.47 12.42 3.88
N LYS A 100 -16.78 12.25 4.11
CA LYS A 100 -17.76 13.14 3.48
C LYS A 100 -17.49 14.57 3.97
N PRO A 101 -17.07 15.49 3.10
CA PRO A 101 -16.68 16.83 3.53
C PRO A 101 -17.90 17.58 4.06
N ARG A 102 -17.73 18.24 5.19
CA ARG A 102 -18.76 19.13 5.78
C ARG A 102 -18.24 20.55 5.90
N THR A 103 -16.99 20.79 5.55
CA THR A 103 -16.29 22.07 5.67
C THR A 103 -15.28 22.21 4.52
N LEU A 104 -14.90 23.45 4.19
CA LEU A 104 -13.83 23.73 3.21
C LEU A 104 -12.50 23.04 3.57
N LEU A 105 -12.21 22.87 4.86
CA LEU A 105 -11.02 22.11 5.28
C LEU A 105 -11.16 20.64 4.92
N GLY A 106 -12.36 20.06 5.06
CA GLY A 106 -12.64 18.68 4.67
C GLY A 106 -12.50 18.46 3.15
N GLU A 107 -12.91 19.42 2.35
CA GLU A 107 -12.71 19.40 0.88
C GLU A 107 -11.24 19.38 0.53
N ARG A 108 -10.43 20.29 1.10
CA ARG A 108 -8.98 20.32 0.87
C ARG A 108 -8.26 19.05 1.32
N LEU A 109 -8.72 18.42 2.39
CA LEU A 109 -8.17 17.13 2.84
C LEU A 109 -8.51 16.01 1.83
N ASN A 110 -9.70 16.02 1.26
CA ASN A 110 -10.07 15.07 0.21
C ASN A 110 -9.25 15.30 -1.07
N ASP A 111 -8.99 16.56 -1.46
CA ASP A 111 -8.13 16.88 -2.61
C ASP A 111 -6.73 16.26 -2.44
N LEU A 112 -6.14 16.34 -1.24
CA LEU A 112 -4.86 15.69 -0.93
C LEU A 112 -4.94 14.16 -1.00
N VAL A 113 -6.08 13.57 -0.65
CA VAL A 113 -6.30 12.12 -0.80
C VAL A 113 -6.33 11.75 -2.27
N PHE A 114 -7.08 12.48 -3.11
CA PHE A 114 -7.18 12.22 -4.54
C PHE A 114 -5.84 12.44 -5.25
N ASP A 115 -5.09 13.47 -4.87
CA ASP A 115 -3.72 13.70 -5.37
C ASP A 115 -2.82 12.49 -5.05
N THR A 116 -2.90 11.95 -3.83
CA THR A 116 -2.13 10.77 -3.44
C THR A 116 -2.55 9.54 -4.24
N TRP A 117 -3.87 9.32 -4.39
CA TRP A 117 -4.39 8.16 -5.12
C TRP A 117 -3.98 8.17 -6.60
N SER A 118 -3.89 9.35 -7.22
CA SER A 118 -3.48 9.48 -8.61
C SER A 118 -1.96 9.28 -8.85
N GLN A 119 -1.16 9.31 -7.79
CA GLN A 119 0.31 9.21 -7.87
C GLN A 119 0.85 7.84 -7.45
N VAL A 120 0.02 6.91 -7.00
CA VAL A 120 0.43 5.53 -6.68
C VAL A 120 0.20 4.61 -7.88
N ASP A 121 0.95 3.50 -7.92
CA ASP A 121 0.78 2.48 -8.95
C ASP A 121 -0.37 1.53 -8.63
N VAL A 122 -0.60 1.30 -7.32
CA VAL A 122 -1.60 0.36 -6.82
C VAL A 122 -2.40 0.97 -5.66
N ILE A 123 -3.71 0.77 -5.67
CA ILE A 123 -4.58 1.02 -4.52
C ILE A 123 -5.12 -0.32 -3.99
N GLY A 124 -4.82 -0.61 -2.73
CA GLY A 124 -5.41 -1.72 -2.00
C GLY A 124 -6.66 -1.29 -1.23
N VAL A 125 -7.82 -1.74 -1.67
CA VAL A 125 -9.11 -1.44 -1.02
C VAL A 125 -9.37 -2.48 0.08
N CYS A 126 -9.28 -2.07 1.34
CA CYS A 126 -9.51 -2.93 2.50
C CYS A 126 -11.00 -3.06 2.79
N LEU A 127 -11.53 -4.26 2.59
CA LEU A 127 -12.93 -4.66 2.79
C LEU A 127 -12.98 -5.75 3.87
N PRO A 128 -13.33 -5.43 5.13
CA PRO A 128 -13.27 -6.42 6.22
C PRO A 128 -14.30 -7.53 6.05
N SER A 129 -13.84 -8.80 6.02
CA SER A 129 -14.68 -9.98 5.75
C SER A 129 -15.73 -10.25 6.83
N ASN A 130 -15.48 -9.79 8.05
CA ASN A 130 -16.43 -9.90 9.17
C ASN A 130 -17.52 -8.82 9.19
N GLN A 131 -17.56 -7.96 8.16
CA GLN A 131 -18.56 -6.90 8.01
C GLN A 131 -19.18 -6.96 6.61
N ARG A 132 -20.40 -6.46 6.49
CA ARG A 132 -21.00 -6.30 5.16
C ARG A 132 -20.41 -5.09 4.44
N ILE A 133 -20.27 -5.21 3.13
CA ILE A 133 -20.00 -4.06 2.26
C ILE A 133 -21.20 -3.11 2.38
N GLY A 134 -20.93 -1.85 2.62
CA GLY A 134 -21.97 -0.85 2.89
C GLY A 134 -21.77 0.44 2.11
N PRO A 135 -22.65 1.42 2.31
CA PRO A 135 -22.62 2.69 1.56
C PRO A 135 -21.29 3.44 1.64
N GLY A 136 -20.54 3.26 2.74
CA GLY A 136 -19.23 3.88 2.89
C GLY A 136 -18.15 3.25 2.00
N ASP A 137 -18.23 1.92 1.77
CA ASP A 137 -17.32 1.22 0.85
C ASP A 137 -17.68 1.59 -0.58
N THR A 138 -18.97 1.56 -0.93
CA THR A 138 -19.46 1.97 -2.25
C THR A 138 -19.05 3.41 -2.58
N TYR A 139 -19.24 4.34 -1.64
CA TYR A 139 -18.83 5.74 -1.82
C TYR A 139 -17.32 5.86 -2.09
N LEU A 140 -16.49 5.19 -1.28
CA LEU A 140 -15.04 5.21 -1.43
C LEU A 140 -14.60 4.67 -2.80
N VAL A 141 -15.14 3.52 -3.22
CA VAL A 141 -14.81 2.91 -4.51
C VAL A 141 -15.32 3.75 -5.68
N SER A 142 -16.51 4.39 -5.56
CA SER A 142 -17.00 5.31 -6.57
C SER A 142 -16.09 6.54 -6.72
N GLN A 143 -15.52 7.06 -5.65
CA GLN A 143 -14.56 8.18 -5.73
C GLN A 143 -13.26 7.77 -6.43
N ILE A 144 -12.80 6.54 -6.25
CA ILE A 144 -11.65 6.00 -7.00
C ILE A 144 -12.01 5.86 -8.50
N ALA A 145 -13.25 5.47 -8.80
CA ALA A 145 -13.73 5.35 -10.18
C ALA A 145 -13.70 6.69 -10.95
N GLU A 146 -13.81 7.82 -10.25
CA GLU A 146 -13.80 9.18 -10.82
C GLU A 146 -12.39 9.72 -11.09
N LEU A 147 -11.33 9.04 -10.66
CA LEU A 147 -9.95 9.47 -10.92
C LEU A 147 -9.67 9.51 -12.44
N ALA A 148 -9.08 10.60 -12.90
CA ALA A 148 -8.68 10.78 -14.30
C ALA A 148 -7.61 9.77 -14.73
N HIS A 149 -6.67 9.46 -13.83
CA HIS A 149 -5.70 8.38 -13.98
C HIS A 149 -6.00 7.34 -12.90
N ARG A 150 -6.34 6.13 -13.33
CA ARG A 150 -6.72 5.05 -12.41
C ARG A 150 -5.51 4.14 -12.16
N PRO A 151 -5.01 4.08 -10.92
CA PRO A 151 -4.04 3.06 -10.53
C PRO A 151 -4.64 1.65 -10.64
N ARG A 152 -3.80 0.63 -10.60
CA ARG A 152 -4.28 -0.75 -10.49
C ARG A 152 -4.98 -0.94 -9.14
N LEU A 153 -6.18 -1.50 -9.16
CA LEU A 153 -6.97 -1.72 -7.95
C LEU A 153 -6.91 -3.18 -7.52
N ILE A 154 -6.71 -3.41 -6.24
CA ILE A 154 -6.76 -4.73 -5.60
C ILE A 154 -7.75 -4.67 -4.45
N ALA A 155 -8.70 -5.60 -4.39
CA ALA A 155 -9.57 -5.75 -3.23
C ALA A 155 -8.89 -6.66 -2.20
N LEU A 156 -8.75 -6.17 -0.98
CA LEU A 156 -8.19 -6.91 0.16
C LEU A 156 -9.33 -7.27 1.12
N ALA A 157 -9.78 -8.53 1.06
CA ALA A 157 -10.76 -9.08 1.98
C ALA A 157 -10.07 -9.34 3.33
N THR A 158 -9.92 -8.27 4.12
CA THR A 158 -9.16 -8.28 5.37
C THR A 158 -9.87 -9.04 6.49
N LYS A 159 -9.14 -9.44 7.54
CA LYS A 159 -9.66 -10.18 8.70
C LYS A 159 -10.26 -11.53 8.31
N SER A 160 -9.62 -12.23 7.39
CA SER A 160 -10.04 -13.57 6.93
C SER A 160 -10.11 -14.58 8.08
N ASP A 161 -9.28 -14.40 9.09
CA ASP A 161 -9.23 -15.16 10.34
C ASP A 161 -10.53 -15.12 11.16
N LEU A 162 -11.37 -14.11 10.97
CA LEU A 162 -12.61 -13.91 11.74
C LEU A 162 -13.87 -14.49 11.08
N VAL A 163 -13.73 -15.19 9.96
CA VAL A 163 -14.88 -15.72 9.22
C VAL A 163 -14.67 -17.15 8.75
N SER A 164 -15.78 -17.90 8.62
CA SER A 164 -15.74 -19.22 8.01
C SER A 164 -15.59 -19.15 6.49
N SER A 165 -15.19 -20.25 5.83
CA SER A 165 -15.06 -20.32 4.39
C SER A 165 -16.37 -19.98 3.64
N GLY A 166 -17.53 -20.35 4.18
CA GLY A 166 -18.83 -19.99 3.61
C GLY A 166 -19.09 -18.47 3.66
N ARG A 167 -18.80 -17.84 4.79
CA ARG A 167 -18.92 -16.37 4.93
C ARG A 167 -17.91 -15.64 4.04
N MET A 168 -16.72 -16.20 3.86
CA MET A 168 -15.72 -15.66 2.95
C MET A 168 -16.25 -15.70 1.51
N ALA A 169 -16.83 -16.83 1.06
CA ALA A 169 -17.41 -16.94 -0.28
C ALA A 169 -18.52 -15.91 -0.52
N GLU A 170 -19.43 -15.70 0.46
CA GLU A 170 -20.46 -14.66 0.40
C GLU A 170 -19.85 -13.26 0.30
N HIS A 171 -18.78 -13.01 1.05
CA HIS A 171 -18.09 -11.72 1.04
C HIS A 171 -17.40 -11.45 -0.30
N LEU A 172 -16.73 -12.46 -0.88
CA LEU A 172 -16.12 -12.35 -2.22
C LEU A 172 -17.17 -12.06 -3.29
N ALA A 173 -18.33 -12.71 -3.24
CA ALA A 173 -19.45 -12.41 -4.13
C ALA A 173 -19.92 -10.95 -3.97
N SER A 174 -20.01 -10.44 -2.73
CA SER A 174 -20.38 -9.05 -2.47
C SER A 174 -19.34 -8.04 -3.00
N ILE A 175 -18.06 -8.42 -3.08
CA ILE A 175 -17.03 -7.58 -3.73
C ILE A 175 -17.27 -7.51 -5.25
N THR A 176 -17.63 -8.62 -5.87
CA THR A 176 -18.01 -8.63 -7.31
C THR A 176 -19.28 -7.78 -7.57
N GLU A 177 -20.26 -7.81 -6.66
CA GLU A 177 -21.42 -6.91 -6.76
C GLU A 177 -21.00 -5.43 -6.63
N LEU A 178 -20.03 -5.12 -5.77
CA LEU A 178 -19.49 -3.75 -5.63
C LEU A 178 -18.82 -3.28 -6.93
N GLU A 179 -18.08 -4.15 -7.64
CA GLU A 179 -17.54 -3.84 -8.96
C GLU A 179 -18.64 -3.43 -9.95
N GLN A 180 -19.70 -4.20 -9.99
CA GLN A 180 -20.84 -3.94 -10.89
C GLN A 180 -21.54 -2.61 -10.55
N GLN A 181 -21.71 -2.30 -9.26
CA GLN A 181 -22.35 -1.08 -8.79
C GLN A 181 -21.54 0.18 -9.08
N THR A 182 -20.21 0.07 -9.03
CA THR A 182 -19.31 1.24 -9.12
C THR A 182 -18.63 1.39 -10.48
N GLY A 183 -18.73 0.38 -11.35
CA GLY A 183 -18.04 0.35 -12.62
C GLY A 183 -16.50 0.22 -12.49
N VAL A 184 -16.05 -0.21 -11.34
CA VAL A 184 -14.63 -0.49 -11.06
C VAL A 184 -14.37 -1.99 -11.30
N THR A 185 -13.17 -2.32 -11.75
CA THR A 185 -12.70 -3.70 -11.82
C THR A 185 -11.47 -3.85 -10.94
N PHE A 186 -11.51 -4.77 -10.00
CA PHE A 186 -10.33 -5.17 -9.24
C PHE A 186 -9.48 -6.13 -10.06
N ALA A 187 -8.19 -5.83 -10.18
CA ALA A 187 -7.25 -6.72 -10.84
C ALA A 187 -7.15 -8.07 -10.11
N GLU A 188 -7.28 -8.03 -8.79
CA GLU A 188 -7.29 -9.21 -7.93
C GLU A 188 -8.16 -8.97 -6.69
N ILE A 189 -8.71 -10.05 -6.14
CA ILE A 189 -9.41 -10.07 -4.86
C ILE A 189 -8.67 -11.04 -3.95
N VAL A 190 -8.06 -10.52 -2.89
CA VAL A 190 -7.14 -11.28 -2.02
C VAL A 190 -7.70 -11.37 -0.60
N PRO A 191 -8.14 -12.55 -0.13
CA PRO A 191 -8.39 -12.78 1.29
C PRO A 191 -7.09 -12.72 2.08
N CYS A 192 -7.07 -11.94 3.16
CA CYS A 192 -5.86 -11.79 3.98
C CYS A 192 -6.17 -11.56 5.46
N SER A 193 -5.26 -12.03 6.30
CA SER A 193 -5.18 -11.70 7.72
C SER A 193 -3.84 -11.03 8.01
N ALA A 194 -3.86 -10.06 8.89
CA ALA A 194 -2.65 -9.42 9.39
C ALA A 194 -2.12 -10.09 10.68
N LEU A 195 -2.80 -11.14 11.17
CA LEU A 195 -2.49 -11.85 12.39
C LEU A 195 -1.95 -13.26 12.12
N GLU A 196 -2.03 -13.75 10.91
CA GLU A 196 -1.52 -15.02 10.39
C GLU A 196 -0.39 -14.71 9.36
#